data_2eaa7a44a03db66d5e637ced5738c722
#
_entry.id   2eaa7a44a03db66d5e637ced5738c722
#
_cell.length_a   1.000
_cell.length_b   1.000
_cell.length_c   1.000
_cell.angle_alpha   90.00
_cell.angle_beta   90.00
_cell.angle_gamma   90.00
#
_symmetry.space_group_name_H-M   'P 1'
#
loop_
_entity.id
_entity.type
_entity.pdbx_description
1 polymer ?
#
loop_
_entity_poly.entity_id
_entity_poly.type
_entity_poly.pdbx_seq_one_letter_code
_entity_poly.pdbx_strand_id
1 'polypeptide(L)'
;MRDTENKAKENSVRGLELTAEKINSYSAAEGAKALADLKKQSIHAMEENEAFLMKLLQDNKDTEIGRKYDFASIKTIEEYQKRLPVTIYDDYAGYVIRDIHNNEDNLMTAYPIKVYCETSGSLGNPKIVPMTVNSIHVQQKYNSLISDAIKDMALKPGWKKGRVMTLLESKMTEMKKGKEYGCLSAIFMQEAKAVLPLISTTPAEAIFPDGNTDTRYLQARFGLAASDLVQISTTFLSFAAEILRYIEKHWQMLVSDIETGTINSKIRMSEDVREKIQGKITPMPERAAELRAVFEKGFDTPFATKVWPDLQLISGVGTGAFEIYEYKIRERYVDERVQFYFSGLSSTEGLFSVPLAMGDKKSAIVPHSMFYEFLPVDAQDDFSQIVTLDKVEVGRDYEIIMTNANGLYRYRMRDCIRIMDKYNELPLIQFQYRLNQVADIIDDHTEESAFTKTAMDTALQLGLDLVDYSVYPDRDAPLPRYVYFMEFAHMPEGITREQIRTVVHKNLEKYSPDIKEYIKKGIGAPTELHILQPETYMLYHDLMVFKGRNPAQVKPVHIIINEFHYRFFSKLIEEEWEK
;
A
#
# COMPACT_ATOMS: atom_id res chain seq x y z
N MET A 1 18.36 7.64 -14.30
CA MET A 1 19.19 7.42 -13.10
C MET A 1 20.66 7.14 -13.41
N ARG A 2 21.08 6.43 -14.43
CA ARG A 2 22.48 6.57 -14.91
C ARG A 2 22.84 8.04 -15.16
N ASP A 3 21.88 8.86 -15.60
CA ASP A 3 22.03 10.32 -15.68
C ASP A 3 22.12 11.01 -14.32
N THR A 4 21.47 10.47 -13.28
CA THR A 4 21.55 11.04 -11.91
C THR A 4 22.83 10.56 -11.20
N GLU A 5 23.28 9.32 -11.45
CA GLU A 5 24.60 8.85 -10.99
C GLU A 5 25.75 9.51 -11.74
N ASN A 6 25.61 9.71 -13.05
CA ASN A 6 26.59 10.48 -13.83
C ASN A 6 26.55 11.96 -13.45
N LYS A 7 25.38 12.55 -13.21
CA LYS A 7 25.25 13.91 -12.66
C LYS A 7 25.73 14.00 -11.21
N ALA A 8 25.53 12.99 -10.38
CA ALA A 8 26.10 12.95 -9.03
C ALA A 8 27.64 12.80 -9.07
N LYS A 9 28.18 12.00 -10.00
CA LYS A 9 29.63 11.93 -10.25
C LYS A 9 30.16 13.20 -10.93
N GLU A 10 29.46 13.80 -11.88
CA GLU A 10 29.81 15.09 -12.49
C GLU A 10 29.68 16.25 -11.50
N ASN A 11 28.71 16.22 -10.56
CA ASN A 11 28.57 17.24 -9.53
C ASN A 11 29.61 17.08 -8.40
N SER A 12 30.12 15.87 -8.12
CA SER A 12 31.30 15.69 -7.26
C SER A 12 32.57 16.33 -7.88
N VAL A 13 32.63 16.42 -9.19
CA VAL A 13 33.68 17.13 -9.96
C VAL A 13 33.49 18.64 -9.92
N ARG A 14 32.27 19.16 -9.60
CA ARG A 14 31.97 20.61 -9.52
C ARG A 14 31.87 21.18 -8.10
N GLY A 15 32.17 20.40 -7.05
CA GLY A 15 32.21 20.87 -5.66
C GLY A 15 30.82 21.21 -5.07
N LEU A 16 29.72 20.73 -5.66
CA LEU A 16 28.36 20.87 -5.13
C LEU A 16 28.03 19.67 -4.24
N GLU A 17 28.13 19.84 -2.94
CA GLU A 17 27.70 18.84 -1.96
C GLU A 17 26.19 18.57 -2.09
N LEU A 18 25.80 17.31 -2.31
CA LEU A 18 24.42 16.87 -2.40
C LEU A 18 23.83 16.79 -0.98
N THR A 19 22.73 17.49 -0.71
CA THR A 19 22.05 17.52 0.60
C THR A 19 20.58 17.12 0.46
N ALA A 20 19.94 16.69 1.55
CA ALA A 20 18.49 16.43 1.59
C ALA A 20 17.68 17.63 1.06
N GLU A 21 18.02 18.86 1.48
CA GLU A 21 17.34 20.07 1.05
C GLU A 21 17.40 20.27 -0.48
N LYS A 22 18.56 20.04 -1.11
CA LYS A 22 18.68 20.15 -2.56
C LYS A 22 17.90 19.09 -3.30
N ILE A 23 17.91 17.83 -2.81
CA ILE A 23 17.14 16.72 -3.38
C ILE A 23 15.65 17.03 -3.31
N ASN A 24 15.14 17.35 -2.11
CA ASN A 24 13.73 17.59 -1.88
C ASN A 24 13.24 18.84 -2.61
N SER A 25 14.06 19.92 -2.70
CA SER A 25 13.71 21.13 -3.44
C SER A 25 13.63 20.89 -4.93
N TYR A 26 14.56 20.11 -5.49
CA TYR A 26 14.51 19.73 -6.91
C TYR A 26 13.29 18.88 -7.22
N SER A 27 13.03 17.85 -6.41
CA SER A 27 11.89 16.95 -6.57
C SER A 27 10.55 17.70 -6.49
N ALA A 28 10.41 18.61 -5.52
CA ALA A 28 9.21 19.45 -5.38
C ALA A 28 8.99 20.38 -6.58
N ALA A 29 10.07 21.00 -7.11
CA ALA A 29 9.97 21.86 -8.28
C ALA A 29 9.56 21.11 -9.55
N GLU A 30 10.13 19.93 -9.78
CA GLU A 30 9.72 19.06 -10.91
C GLU A 30 8.28 18.54 -10.69
N GLY A 31 7.92 18.23 -9.46
CA GLY A 31 6.57 17.81 -9.09
C GLY A 31 5.53 18.90 -9.33
N ALA A 32 5.86 20.16 -9.07
CA ALA A 32 4.96 21.30 -9.36
C ALA A 32 4.67 21.40 -10.87
N LYS A 33 5.66 21.12 -11.74
CA LYS A 33 5.46 21.07 -13.19
C LYS A 33 4.56 19.88 -13.57
N ALA A 34 4.80 18.70 -12.98
CA ALA A 34 3.99 17.52 -13.25
C ALA A 34 2.52 17.70 -12.79
N LEU A 35 2.30 18.34 -11.65
CA LEU A 35 0.96 18.68 -11.14
C LEU A 35 0.25 19.70 -12.05
N ALA A 36 0.97 20.73 -12.50
CA ALA A 36 0.43 21.71 -13.45
C ALA A 36 0.05 21.05 -14.80
N ASP A 37 0.87 20.12 -15.27
CA ASP A 37 0.61 19.33 -16.48
C ASP A 37 -0.67 18.48 -16.33
N LEU A 38 -0.81 17.74 -15.20
CA LEU A 38 -2.03 16.99 -14.90
C LEU A 38 -3.27 17.88 -14.83
N LYS A 39 -3.16 19.05 -14.17
CA LYS A 39 -4.25 20.04 -14.10
C LYS A 39 -4.63 20.57 -15.49
N LYS A 40 -3.68 20.73 -16.39
CA LYS A 40 -3.95 21.10 -17.79
C LYS A 40 -4.68 19.97 -18.54
N GLN A 41 -4.21 18.74 -18.40
CA GLN A 41 -4.86 17.56 -19.00
C GLN A 41 -6.30 17.37 -18.50
N SER A 42 -6.60 17.82 -17.30
CA SER A 42 -7.96 17.68 -16.73
C SER A 42 -9.05 18.44 -17.48
N ILE A 43 -8.70 19.43 -18.31
CA ILE A 43 -9.66 20.26 -19.05
C ILE A 43 -10.24 19.48 -20.26
N HIS A 44 -9.45 18.57 -20.83
CA HIS A 44 -9.81 17.72 -21.97
C HIS A 44 -9.42 16.27 -21.70
N ALA A 45 -9.82 15.76 -20.53
CA ALA A 45 -9.32 14.49 -20.03
C ALA A 45 -9.66 13.30 -20.93
N MET A 46 -10.83 13.30 -21.57
CA MET A 46 -11.22 12.23 -22.49
C MET A 46 -10.40 12.28 -23.77
N GLU A 47 -10.18 13.47 -24.35
CA GLU A 47 -9.37 13.64 -25.57
C GLU A 47 -7.91 13.19 -25.31
N GLU A 48 -7.34 13.55 -24.16
CA GLU A 48 -5.99 13.12 -23.74
C GLU A 48 -5.91 11.60 -23.57
N ASN A 49 -6.94 10.97 -23.00
CA ASN A 49 -7.00 9.54 -22.80
C ASN A 49 -7.20 8.76 -24.10
N GLU A 50 -8.00 9.28 -25.04
CA GLU A 50 -8.15 8.72 -26.40
C GLU A 50 -6.85 8.85 -27.17
N ALA A 51 -6.19 10.02 -27.14
CA ALA A 51 -4.91 10.24 -27.81
C ALA A 51 -3.83 9.28 -27.29
N PHE A 52 -3.82 8.99 -25.97
CA PHE A 52 -2.96 7.97 -25.38
C PHE A 52 -3.24 6.59 -25.99
N LEU A 53 -4.51 6.17 -26.08
CA LEU A 53 -4.88 4.88 -26.67
C LEU A 53 -4.43 4.78 -28.12
N MET A 54 -4.77 5.78 -28.96
CA MET A 54 -4.45 5.76 -30.39
C MET A 54 -2.94 5.71 -30.64
N LYS A 55 -2.17 6.47 -29.85
CA LYS A 55 -0.71 6.41 -29.90
C LYS A 55 -0.20 5.02 -29.49
N LEU A 56 -0.72 4.46 -28.39
CA LEU A 56 -0.33 3.13 -27.91
C LEU A 56 -0.57 2.05 -28.98
N LEU A 57 -1.73 2.04 -29.62
CA LEU A 57 -2.06 1.07 -30.67
C LEU A 57 -1.14 1.23 -31.88
N GLN A 58 -0.88 2.47 -32.32
CA GLN A 58 0.02 2.75 -33.44
C GLN A 58 1.46 2.30 -33.14
N ASP A 59 1.97 2.57 -31.94
CA ASP A 59 3.32 2.18 -31.53
C ASP A 59 3.48 0.65 -31.43
N ASN A 60 2.39 -0.06 -31.12
CA ASN A 60 2.37 -1.52 -30.89
C ASN A 60 1.79 -2.33 -32.06
N LYS A 61 1.49 -1.71 -33.22
CA LYS A 61 0.84 -2.39 -34.36
C LYS A 61 1.61 -3.60 -34.92
N ASP A 62 2.95 -3.58 -34.77
CA ASP A 62 3.84 -4.62 -35.27
C ASP A 62 4.20 -5.69 -34.22
N THR A 63 3.65 -5.61 -33.01
CA THR A 63 3.75 -6.68 -31.99
C THR A 63 2.90 -7.88 -32.39
N GLU A 64 3.09 -9.03 -31.73
CA GLU A 64 2.26 -10.21 -32.00
C GLU A 64 0.77 -9.92 -31.70
N ILE A 65 0.47 -9.28 -30.55
CA ILE A 65 -0.89 -8.86 -30.20
C ILE A 65 -1.40 -7.81 -31.19
N GLY A 66 -0.57 -6.83 -31.57
CA GLY A 66 -0.93 -5.79 -32.51
C GLY A 66 -1.34 -6.33 -33.88
N ARG A 67 -0.61 -7.31 -34.40
CA ARG A 67 -0.96 -8.02 -35.65
C ARG A 67 -2.20 -8.90 -35.48
N LYS A 68 -2.33 -9.62 -34.35
CA LYS A 68 -3.49 -10.47 -34.04
C LYS A 68 -4.80 -9.70 -34.11
N TYR A 69 -4.82 -8.48 -33.58
CA TYR A 69 -6.02 -7.64 -33.51
C TYR A 69 -6.01 -6.49 -34.52
N ASP A 70 -5.05 -6.47 -35.46
CA ASP A 70 -4.93 -5.47 -36.54
C ASP A 70 -5.00 -4.02 -36.01
N PHE A 71 -4.11 -3.69 -35.06
CA PHE A 71 -4.07 -2.36 -34.42
C PHE A 71 -3.89 -1.22 -35.43
N ALA A 72 -3.21 -1.48 -36.54
CA ALA A 72 -2.97 -0.49 -37.62
C ALA A 72 -4.27 0.10 -38.19
N SER A 73 -5.34 -0.68 -38.23
CA SER A 73 -6.63 -0.28 -38.81
C SER A 73 -7.59 0.36 -37.81
N ILE A 74 -7.34 0.26 -36.50
CA ILE A 74 -8.20 0.85 -35.46
C ILE A 74 -8.01 2.37 -35.42
N LYS A 75 -9.13 3.13 -35.50
CA LYS A 75 -9.12 4.59 -35.54
C LYS A 75 -10.01 5.23 -34.46
N THR A 76 -10.89 4.46 -33.83
CA THR A 76 -11.81 4.96 -32.80
C THR A 76 -11.86 4.00 -31.61
N ILE A 77 -12.35 4.50 -30.48
CA ILE A 77 -12.55 3.71 -29.26
C ILE A 77 -13.57 2.60 -29.53
N GLU A 78 -14.64 2.87 -30.27
CA GLU A 78 -15.68 1.89 -30.59
C GLU A 78 -15.10 0.73 -31.44
N GLU A 79 -14.24 1.03 -32.40
CA GLU A 79 -13.55 0.01 -33.19
C GLU A 79 -12.64 -0.84 -32.30
N TYR A 80 -11.93 -0.21 -31.35
CA TYR A 80 -11.07 -0.86 -30.37
C TYR A 80 -11.88 -1.81 -29.49
N GLN A 81 -12.97 -1.32 -28.89
CA GLN A 81 -13.85 -2.09 -28.00
C GLN A 81 -14.51 -3.28 -28.72
N LYS A 82 -14.89 -3.09 -29.99
CA LYS A 82 -15.50 -4.14 -30.80
C LYS A 82 -14.51 -5.23 -31.19
N ARG A 83 -13.24 -4.87 -31.39
CA ARG A 83 -12.21 -5.78 -31.91
C ARG A 83 -11.51 -6.57 -30.82
N LEU A 84 -11.26 -5.97 -29.66
CA LEU A 84 -10.57 -6.63 -28.57
C LEU A 84 -11.55 -7.10 -27.49
N PRO A 85 -11.45 -8.35 -27.04
CA PRO A 85 -12.21 -8.82 -25.89
C PRO A 85 -11.69 -8.16 -24.59
N VAL A 86 -12.52 -8.15 -23.58
CA VAL A 86 -12.08 -7.93 -22.20
C VAL A 86 -11.23 -9.13 -21.78
N THR A 87 -10.08 -8.90 -21.15
CA THR A 87 -9.05 -9.90 -20.87
C THR A 87 -8.76 -10.05 -19.38
N ILE A 88 -8.16 -11.17 -19.02
CA ILE A 88 -7.64 -11.49 -17.69
C ILE A 88 -6.16 -11.88 -17.80
N TYR A 89 -5.49 -12.11 -16.68
CA TYR A 89 -4.05 -12.43 -16.68
C TYR A 89 -3.72 -13.71 -17.47
N ASP A 90 -4.59 -14.71 -17.44
CA ASP A 90 -4.35 -15.98 -18.13
C ASP A 90 -4.22 -15.81 -19.66
N ASP A 91 -4.83 -14.76 -20.22
CA ASP A 91 -4.67 -14.39 -21.63
C ASP A 91 -3.25 -13.90 -21.98
N TYR A 92 -2.49 -13.46 -20.96
CA TYR A 92 -1.13 -12.91 -21.11
C TYR A 92 -0.03 -13.82 -20.58
N ALA A 93 -0.34 -14.74 -19.68
CA ALA A 93 0.65 -15.60 -19.02
C ALA A 93 1.58 -16.31 -20.01
N GLY A 94 1.03 -16.79 -21.14
CA GLY A 94 1.80 -17.44 -22.21
C GLY A 94 2.80 -16.50 -22.88
N TYR A 95 2.43 -15.26 -23.12
CA TYR A 95 3.33 -14.23 -23.70
C TYR A 95 4.46 -13.88 -22.73
N VAL A 96 4.15 -13.71 -21.44
CA VAL A 96 5.15 -13.41 -20.41
C VAL A 96 6.16 -14.53 -20.27
N ILE A 97 5.69 -15.80 -20.32
CA ILE A 97 6.56 -16.98 -20.28
C ILE A 97 7.48 -17.02 -21.50
N ARG A 98 6.97 -16.76 -22.70
CA ARG A 98 7.77 -16.74 -23.95
C ARG A 98 8.79 -15.62 -23.92
N ASP A 99 8.43 -14.44 -23.46
CA ASP A 99 9.36 -13.32 -23.30
C ASP A 99 10.51 -13.66 -22.35
N ILE A 100 10.20 -14.19 -21.16
CA ILE A 100 11.21 -14.46 -20.11
C ILE A 100 12.08 -15.67 -20.44
N HIS A 101 11.47 -16.81 -20.86
CA HIS A 101 12.16 -18.09 -21.00
C HIS A 101 12.71 -18.33 -22.42
N ASN A 102 11.97 -17.90 -23.44
CA ASN A 102 12.38 -18.12 -24.82
C ASN A 102 13.12 -16.90 -25.41
N ASN A 103 13.25 -15.83 -24.65
CA ASN A 103 13.87 -14.59 -25.08
C ASN A 103 13.22 -13.96 -26.34
N GLU A 104 11.90 -14.12 -26.47
CA GLU A 104 11.13 -13.55 -27.57
C GLU A 104 10.79 -12.08 -27.25
N ASP A 105 10.96 -11.18 -28.23
CA ASP A 105 10.64 -9.77 -28.11
C ASP A 105 9.38 -9.42 -28.92
N ASN A 106 8.84 -8.21 -28.73
CA ASN A 106 7.69 -7.67 -29.48
C ASN A 106 6.43 -8.55 -29.41
N LEU A 107 6.21 -9.24 -28.31
CA LEU A 107 5.02 -10.06 -28.12
C LEU A 107 3.80 -9.22 -27.77
N MET A 108 3.85 -8.50 -26.65
CA MET A 108 2.73 -7.71 -26.10
C MET A 108 2.95 -6.22 -26.30
N THR A 109 4.19 -5.74 -26.23
CA THR A 109 4.56 -4.34 -26.35
C THR A 109 5.85 -4.17 -27.13
N ALA A 110 5.94 -3.09 -27.92
CA ALA A 110 7.15 -2.65 -28.60
C ALA A 110 8.03 -1.75 -27.71
N TYR A 111 7.50 -1.31 -26.56
CA TYR A 111 8.28 -0.49 -25.65
C TYR A 111 9.31 -1.34 -24.88
N PRO A 112 10.51 -0.79 -24.64
CA PRO A 112 11.55 -1.51 -23.92
C PRO A 112 11.08 -1.88 -22.51
N ILE A 113 11.08 -3.19 -22.19
CA ILE A 113 10.85 -3.68 -20.84
C ILE A 113 12.10 -3.40 -20.00
N LYS A 114 11.94 -2.73 -18.88
CA LYS A 114 13.04 -2.43 -17.94
C LYS A 114 13.17 -3.50 -16.86
N VAL A 115 12.05 -3.93 -16.28
CA VAL A 115 11.99 -4.85 -15.14
C VAL A 115 10.79 -5.79 -15.27
N TYR A 116 10.80 -6.91 -14.55
CA TYR A 116 9.63 -7.77 -14.37
C TYR A 116 9.13 -7.64 -12.94
N CYS A 117 7.88 -7.25 -12.78
CA CYS A 117 7.28 -7.04 -11.48
C CYS A 117 6.37 -8.19 -11.07
N GLU A 118 6.54 -8.63 -9.82
CA GLU A 118 5.67 -9.62 -9.20
C GLU A 118 4.51 -8.92 -8.50
N THR A 119 3.28 -9.40 -8.72
CA THR A 119 2.11 -8.90 -8.00
C THR A 119 2.04 -9.48 -6.59
N SER A 120 1.36 -8.80 -5.67
CA SER A 120 1.19 -9.27 -4.28
C SER A 120 0.40 -10.57 -4.14
N GLY A 121 -0.32 -11.01 -5.20
CA GLY A 121 -1.02 -12.30 -5.30
C GLY A 121 -1.68 -12.78 -4.02
N SER A 122 -2.79 -12.18 -3.60
CA SER A 122 -3.47 -12.53 -2.35
C SER A 122 -4.06 -13.95 -2.35
N LEU A 123 -4.34 -14.53 -3.51
CA LEU A 123 -5.15 -15.75 -3.66
C LEU A 123 -4.50 -16.87 -4.49
N GLY A 124 -3.27 -16.69 -5.00
CA GLY A 124 -2.66 -17.69 -5.89
C GLY A 124 -1.17 -17.48 -6.12
N ASN A 125 -0.64 -18.08 -7.17
CA ASN A 125 0.73 -17.82 -7.60
C ASN A 125 0.86 -16.36 -8.03
N PRO A 126 1.97 -15.69 -7.65
CA PRO A 126 2.22 -14.31 -8.07
C PRO A 126 2.20 -14.21 -9.59
N LYS A 127 1.52 -13.16 -10.09
CA LYS A 127 1.53 -12.83 -11.51
C LYS A 127 2.79 -12.03 -11.82
N ILE A 128 3.37 -12.23 -12.99
CA ILE A 128 4.51 -11.46 -13.45
C ILE A 128 4.04 -10.46 -14.52
N VAL A 129 4.28 -9.18 -14.27
CA VAL A 129 3.94 -8.11 -15.21
C VAL A 129 5.25 -7.47 -15.70
N PRO A 130 5.52 -7.46 -17.01
CA PRO A 130 6.63 -6.70 -17.56
C PRO A 130 6.35 -5.21 -17.40
N MET A 131 7.33 -4.46 -16.88
CA MET A 131 7.25 -3.02 -16.73
C MET A 131 8.15 -2.33 -17.76
N THR A 132 7.55 -1.51 -18.59
CA THR A 132 8.27 -0.74 -19.60
C THR A 132 8.92 0.51 -19.02
N VAL A 133 9.93 1.05 -19.70
CA VAL A 133 10.54 2.35 -19.38
C VAL A 133 9.48 3.45 -19.30
N ASN A 134 8.49 3.42 -20.19
CA ASN A 134 7.40 4.40 -20.24
C ASN A 134 6.56 4.37 -18.96
N SER A 135 6.14 3.18 -18.52
CA SER A 135 5.35 3.03 -17.29
C SER A 135 6.12 3.46 -16.05
N ILE A 136 7.42 3.17 -15.97
CA ILE A 136 8.27 3.62 -14.86
C ILE A 136 8.40 5.14 -14.83
N HIS A 137 8.58 5.79 -15.99
CA HIS A 137 8.61 7.25 -16.06
C HIS A 137 7.29 7.88 -15.59
N VAL A 138 6.14 7.31 -15.97
CA VAL A 138 4.83 7.77 -15.50
C VAL A 138 4.72 7.64 -13.98
N GLN A 139 5.13 6.51 -13.41
CA GLN A 139 5.16 6.29 -11.97
C GLN A 139 6.03 7.36 -11.26
N GLN A 140 7.22 7.61 -11.76
CA GLN A 140 8.12 8.61 -11.18
C GLN A 140 7.55 10.03 -11.31
N LYS A 141 7.06 10.41 -12.49
CA LYS A 141 6.53 11.75 -12.78
C LYS A 141 5.32 12.08 -11.93
N TYR A 142 4.32 11.21 -11.93
CA TYR A 142 3.02 11.52 -11.33
C TYR A 142 2.90 11.05 -9.88
N ASN A 143 3.47 9.91 -9.49
CA ASN A 143 3.37 9.45 -8.11
C ASN A 143 4.40 10.13 -7.20
N SER A 144 5.71 9.98 -7.50
CA SER A 144 6.76 10.48 -6.61
C SER A 144 6.88 12.00 -6.62
N LEU A 145 6.98 12.61 -7.81
CA LEU A 145 7.22 14.04 -7.92
C LEU A 145 6.01 14.88 -7.48
N ILE A 146 4.77 14.50 -7.86
CA ILE A 146 3.57 15.23 -7.41
C ILE A 146 3.42 15.14 -5.89
N SER A 147 3.73 14.00 -5.28
CA SER A 147 3.75 13.87 -3.81
C SER A 147 4.65 14.94 -3.17
N ASP A 148 5.85 15.15 -3.71
CA ASP A 148 6.79 16.14 -3.17
C ASP A 148 6.32 17.59 -3.41
N ALA A 149 5.64 17.86 -4.52
CA ALA A 149 5.00 19.16 -4.75
C ALA A 149 3.87 19.44 -3.75
N ILE A 150 3.04 18.42 -3.46
CA ILE A 150 1.96 18.56 -2.46
C ILE A 150 2.53 18.78 -1.06
N LYS A 151 3.61 18.09 -0.70
CA LYS A 151 4.34 18.33 0.55
C LYS A 151 4.85 19.76 0.63
N ASP A 152 5.44 20.29 -0.45
CA ASP A 152 5.97 21.65 -0.50
C ASP A 152 4.90 22.72 -0.34
N MET A 153 3.69 22.45 -0.82
CA MET A 153 2.54 23.36 -0.67
C MET A 153 1.91 23.30 0.73
N ALA A 154 1.97 22.16 1.42
CA ALA A 154 1.21 21.91 2.63
C ALA A 154 2.03 21.94 3.92
N LEU A 155 3.32 21.60 3.85
CA LEU A 155 4.18 21.46 5.02
C LEU A 155 5.01 22.72 5.29
N LYS A 156 5.47 22.86 6.52
CA LYS A 156 6.40 23.95 6.88
C LYS A 156 7.75 23.74 6.16
N PRO A 157 8.45 24.81 5.73
CA PRO A 157 9.66 24.73 4.91
C PRO A 157 10.77 23.81 5.46
N GLY A 158 10.82 23.59 6.77
CA GLY A 158 11.77 22.68 7.43
C GLY A 158 11.72 21.24 6.95
N TRP A 159 10.59 20.79 6.36
CA TRP A 159 10.46 19.43 5.85
C TRP A 159 11.55 19.05 4.82
N LYS A 160 12.05 20.02 4.07
CA LYS A 160 13.09 19.80 3.05
C LYS A 160 14.43 19.39 3.63
N LYS A 161 14.71 19.79 4.86
CA LYS A 161 16.01 19.57 5.55
C LYS A 161 16.00 18.31 6.41
N GLY A 162 14.81 17.90 6.86
CA GLY A 162 14.67 16.76 7.73
C GLY A 162 14.70 15.44 7.00
N ARG A 163 14.85 14.36 7.77
CA ARG A 163 14.90 12.99 7.26
C ARG A 163 13.58 12.26 7.44
N VAL A 164 13.45 11.18 6.69
CA VAL A 164 12.27 10.32 6.64
C VAL A 164 12.57 9.00 7.33
N MET A 165 11.73 8.54 8.26
CA MET A 165 11.74 7.14 8.69
C MET A 165 11.05 6.33 7.58
N THR A 166 11.82 5.56 6.83
CA THR A 166 11.34 4.74 5.72
C THR A 166 11.02 3.33 6.23
N LEU A 167 9.74 3.01 6.33
CA LEU A 167 9.25 1.71 6.75
C LEU A 167 8.95 0.84 5.53
N LEU A 168 9.97 0.55 4.77
CA LEU A 168 9.88 -0.27 3.58
C LEU A 168 11.01 -1.28 3.57
N GLU A 169 10.65 -2.53 3.38
CA GLU A 169 11.58 -3.64 3.22
C GLU A 169 11.57 -4.10 1.77
N SER A 170 12.74 -4.17 1.18
CA SER A 170 12.91 -4.40 -0.24
C SER A 170 13.73 -5.65 -0.49
N LYS A 171 13.06 -6.77 -0.71
CA LYS A 171 13.75 -8.00 -1.11
C LYS A 171 13.95 -7.98 -2.63
N MET A 172 15.19 -7.78 -3.06
CA MET A 172 15.58 -8.04 -4.46
C MET A 172 15.67 -9.53 -4.66
N THR A 173 15.00 -10.03 -5.67
CA THR A 173 14.88 -11.46 -5.82
C THR A 173 15.84 -12.03 -6.84
N GLU A 174 15.77 -11.68 -8.10
CA GLU A 174 16.53 -12.40 -9.14
C GLU A 174 16.68 -11.53 -10.39
N MET A 175 17.56 -11.98 -11.28
CA MET A 175 17.66 -11.46 -12.64
C MET A 175 16.93 -12.43 -13.59
N LYS A 176 15.96 -11.93 -14.35
CA LYS A 176 15.31 -12.69 -15.43
C LYS A 176 15.58 -12.00 -16.74
N LYS A 177 16.06 -12.73 -17.75
CA LYS A 177 16.44 -12.18 -19.06
C LYS A 177 17.39 -10.97 -18.94
N GLY A 178 18.32 -10.99 -17.96
CA GLY A 178 19.22 -9.87 -17.69
C GLY A 178 18.55 -8.62 -17.11
N LYS A 179 17.30 -8.70 -16.67
CA LYS A 179 16.52 -7.60 -16.08
C LYS A 179 16.15 -7.92 -14.63
N GLU A 180 16.02 -6.88 -13.81
CA GLU A 180 15.62 -7.03 -12.42
C GLU A 180 14.20 -7.61 -12.31
N TYR A 181 14.02 -8.50 -11.33
CA TYR A 181 12.75 -9.14 -11.01
C TYR A 181 12.45 -8.95 -9.52
N GLY A 182 11.27 -8.45 -9.22
CA GLY A 182 10.83 -8.22 -7.84
C GLY A 182 9.57 -7.38 -7.75
N CYS A 183 9.21 -6.93 -6.54
CA CYS A 183 8.10 -5.98 -6.41
C CYS A 183 8.52 -4.58 -6.87
N LEU A 184 7.57 -3.80 -7.36
CA LEU A 184 7.82 -2.47 -7.93
C LEU A 184 8.47 -1.52 -6.91
N SER A 185 8.04 -1.55 -5.64
CA SER A 185 8.61 -0.75 -4.56
C SER A 185 10.08 -1.08 -4.29
N ALA A 186 10.46 -2.36 -4.40
CA ALA A 186 11.85 -2.81 -4.27
C ALA A 186 12.73 -2.19 -5.36
N ILE A 187 12.26 -2.17 -6.59
CA ILE A 187 12.97 -1.62 -7.74
C ILE A 187 13.20 -0.12 -7.57
N PHE A 188 12.19 0.64 -7.14
CA PHE A 188 12.35 2.08 -6.86
C PHE A 188 13.32 2.36 -5.72
N MET A 189 13.31 1.54 -4.66
CA MET A 189 14.27 1.70 -3.56
C MET A 189 15.70 1.41 -3.99
N GLN A 190 15.93 0.42 -4.86
CA GLN A 190 17.27 0.16 -5.42
C GLN A 190 17.77 1.35 -6.25
N GLU A 191 16.89 1.96 -7.04
CA GLU A 191 17.25 3.16 -7.80
C GLU A 191 17.59 4.35 -6.90
N ALA A 192 16.92 4.47 -5.74
CA ALA A 192 17.18 5.52 -4.75
C ALA A 192 18.37 5.24 -3.82
N LYS A 193 18.96 4.04 -3.84
CA LYS A 193 19.97 3.57 -2.87
C LYS A 193 21.10 4.57 -2.61
N ALA A 194 21.57 5.26 -3.64
CA ALA A 194 22.68 6.21 -3.52
C ALA A 194 22.33 7.47 -2.69
N VAL A 195 21.05 7.86 -2.66
CA VAL A 195 20.57 9.07 -1.98
C VAL A 195 19.91 8.77 -0.63
N LEU A 196 19.53 7.51 -0.37
CA LEU A 196 18.89 7.10 0.88
C LEU A 196 19.63 7.57 2.15
N PRO A 197 20.96 7.48 2.27
CA PRO A 197 21.66 7.94 3.47
C PRO A 197 21.49 9.44 3.76
N LEU A 198 21.13 10.23 2.75
CA LEU A 198 20.94 11.68 2.89
C LEU A 198 19.52 12.05 3.33
N ILE A 199 18.51 11.23 2.93
CA ILE A 199 17.10 11.56 3.12
C ILE A 199 16.37 10.63 4.09
N SER A 200 16.94 9.48 4.44
CA SER A 200 16.31 8.49 5.32
C SER A 200 17.09 8.32 6.63
N THR A 201 16.35 8.12 7.73
CA THR A 201 16.93 7.66 8.99
C THR A 201 17.15 6.15 8.99
N THR A 202 16.34 5.41 8.22
CA THR A 202 16.40 3.96 8.14
C THR A 202 17.65 3.51 7.39
N PRO A 203 18.51 2.67 8.00
CA PRO A 203 19.73 2.21 7.34
C PRO A 203 19.42 1.26 6.18
N ALA A 204 20.33 1.21 5.22
CA ALA A 204 20.17 0.37 4.02
C ALA A 204 19.96 -1.11 4.37
N GLU A 205 20.55 -1.60 5.45
CA GLU A 205 20.43 -2.97 5.94
C GLU A 205 19.00 -3.32 6.43
N ALA A 206 18.22 -2.30 6.82
CA ALA A 206 16.82 -2.49 7.15
C ALA A 206 15.90 -2.32 5.94
N ILE A 207 16.31 -1.53 4.94
CA ILE A 207 15.59 -1.39 3.68
C ILE A 207 15.80 -2.60 2.77
N PHE A 208 17.03 -3.16 2.77
CA PHE A 208 17.43 -4.32 1.97
C PHE A 208 17.92 -5.46 2.88
N PRO A 209 17.00 -6.08 3.66
CA PRO A 209 17.38 -7.08 4.65
C PRO A 209 17.88 -8.38 4.00
N ASP A 210 18.79 -9.05 4.71
CA ASP A 210 19.32 -10.38 4.34
C ASP A 210 18.37 -11.55 4.71
N GLY A 211 17.18 -11.27 5.22
CA GLY A 211 16.19 -12.25 5.65
C GLY A 211 16.36 -12.76 7.09
N ASN A 212 17.48 -12.42 7.76
CA ASN A 212 17.74 -12.76 9.16
C ASN A 212 17.73 -11.54 10.08
N THR A 213 17.56 -10.35 9.54
CA THR A 213 17.64 -9.08 10.26
C THR A 213 16.29 -8.66 10.80
N ASP A 214 16.21 -8.31 12.08
CA ASP A 214 15.07 -7.63 12.67
C ASP A 214 15.04 -6.16 12.22
N THR A 215 14.29 -5.90 11.17
CA THR A 215 14.21 -4.59 10.52
C THR A 215 13.45 -3.58 11.37
N ARG A 216 12.44 -4.01 12.13
CA ARG A 216 11.65 -3.16 13.05
C ARG A 216 12.53 -2.54 14.11
N TYR A 217 13.43 -3.33 14.70
CA TYR A 217 14.40 -2.81 15.65
C TYR A 217 15.28 -1.72 15.03
N LEU A 218 15.82 -1.96 13.83
CA LEU A 218 16.68 -1.00 13.15
C LEU A 218 15.92 0.28 12.77
N GLN A 219 14.71 0.15 12.22
CA GLN A 219 13.84 1.28 11.89
C GLN A 219 13.54 2.13 13.12
N ALA A 220 13.12 1.51 14.23
CA ALA A 220 12.81 2.19 15.48
C ALA A 220 14.05 2.86 16.09
N ARG A 221 15.16 2.12 16.21
CA ARG A 221 16.39 2.61 16.83
C ARG A 221 16.97 3.83 16.09
N PHE A 222 17.10 3.73 14.76
CA PHE A 222 17.63 4.82 13.96
C PHE A 222 16.67 6.00 13.86
N GLY A 223 15.35 5.73 13.82
CA GLY A 223 14.32 6.77 13.90
C GLY A 223 14.35 7.53 15.22
N LEU A 224 14.48 6.83 16.36
CA LEU A 224 14.58 7.46 17.69
C LEU A 224 15.91 8.21 17.89
N ALA A 225 17.01 7.70 17.34
CA ALA A 225 18.30 8.39 17.39
C ALA A 225 18.30 9.71 16.61
N ALA A 226 17.46 9.83 15.57
CA ALA A 226 17.34 11.05 14.77
C ALA A 226 16.42 12.07 15.45
N SER A 227 16.91 13.30 15.67
CA SER A 227 16.10 14.42 16.15
C SER A 227 15.44 15.21 15.02
N ASP A 228 15.92 15.08 13.80
CA ASP A 228 15.52 15.80 12.59
C ASP A 228 14.47 15.05 11.75
N LEU A 229 13.71 14.13 12.36
CA LEU A 229 12.67 13.37 11.67
C LEU A 229 11.48 14.27 11.36
N VAL A 230 11.12 14.36 10.07
CA VAL A 230 9.98 15.16 9.59
C VAL A 230 8.84 14.34 9.03
N GLN A 231 9.11 13.08 8.67
CA GLN A 231 8.13 12.19 8.04
C GLN A 231 8.35 10.74 8.43
N ILE A 232 7.25 10.00 8.61
CA ILE A 232 7.20 8.54 8.59
C ILE A 232 6.57 8.13 7.26
N SER A 233 7.32 7.35 6.44
CA SER A 233 6.86 6.91 5.12
C SER A 233 6.76 5.40 5.07
N THR A 234 5.63 4.90 4.59
CA THR A 234 5.33 3.47 4.54
C THR A 234 4.52 3.10 3.30
N THR A 235 4.47 1.82 2.96
CA THR A 235 3.56 1.33 1.93
C THR A 235 2.11 1.35 2.43
N PHE A 236 1.86 0.79 3.61
CA PHE A 236 0.53 0.73 4.25
C PHE A 236 0.60 1.34 5.64
N LEU A 237 -0.41 2.10 6.05
CA LEU A 237 -0.43 2.72 7.39
C LEU A 237 -0.39 1.72 8.55
N SER A 238 -0.70 0.43 8.30
CA SER A 238 -0.51 -0.65 9.27
C SER A 238 0.95 -0.73 9.76
N PHE A 239 1.94 -0.57 8.89
CA PHE A 239 3.35 -0.59 9.30
C PHE A 239 3.73 0.63 10.14
N ALA A 240 3.13 1.81 9.87
CA ALA A 240 3.34 2.98 10.73
C ALA A 240 2.74 2.78 12.12
N ALA A 241 1.55 2.20 12.23
CA ALA A 241 0.95 1.85 13.52
C ALA A 241 1.78 0.78 14.26
N GLU A 242 2.30 -0.22 13.54
CA GLU A 242 3.14 -1.28 14.08
C GLU A 242 4.45 -0.75 14.66
N ILE A 243 5.17 0.11 13.93
CA ILE A 243 6.45 0.66 14.42
C ILE A 243 6.27 1.56 15.64
N LEU A 244 5.20 2.37 15.68
CA LEU A 244 4.89 3.21 16.84
C LEU A 244 4.56 2.37 18.07
N ARG A 245 3.81 1.27 17.89
CA ARG A 245 3.55 0.30 18.96
C ARG A 245 4.82 -0.45 19.38
N TYR A 246 5.67 -0.82 18.44
CA TYR A 246 6.96 -1.46 18.75
C TYR A 246 7.83 -0.55 19.62
N ILE A 247 7.88 0.74 19.32
CA ILE A 247 8.59 1.75 20.14
C ILE A 247 7.98 1.79 21.54
N GLU A 248 6.66 1.90 21.67
CA GLU A 248 5.97 1.93 22.95
C GLU A 248 6.30 0.70 23.81
N LYS A 249 6.30 -0.48 23.21
CA LYS A 249 6.55 -1.74 23.91
C LYS A 249 8.01 -1.94 24.31
N HIS A 250 8.96 -1.44 23.51
CA HIS A 250 10.39 -1.76 23.65
C HIS A 250 11.27 -0.54 23.93
N TRP A 251 10.70 0.58 24.36
CA TRP A 251 11.43 1.84 24.50
C TRP A 251 12.59 1.76 25.48
N GLN A 252 12.51 1.01 26.57
CA GLN A 252 13.60 0.87 27.54
C GLN A 252 14.85 0.30 26.87
N MET A 253 14.69 -0.79 26.12
CA MET A 253 15.78 -1.41 25.37
C MET A 253 16.33 -0.45 24.29
N LEU A 254 15.45 0.17 23.50
CA LEU A 254 15.84 1.08 22.43
C LEU A 254 16.61 2.30 22.96
N VAL A 255 16.16 2.88 24.08
CA VAL A 255 16.83 4.03 24.72
C VAL A 255 18.19 3.62 25.31
N SER A 256 18.28 2.46 25.96
CA SER A 256 19.56 1.93 26.47
C SER A 256 20.58 1.70 25.36
N ASP A 257 20.15 1.13 24.24
CA ASP A 257 21.02 0.87 23.08
C ASP A 257 21.46 2.16 22.37
N ILE A 258 20.63 3.22 22.39
CA ILE A 258 21.00 4.55 21.89
C ILE A 258 22.00 5.21 22.84
N GLU A 259 21.78 5.13 24.16
CA GLU A 259 22.65 5.70 25.18
C GLU A 259 24.07 5.15 25.08
N THR A 260 24.19 3.82 24.95
CA THR A 260 25.47 3.11 24.96
C THR A 260 26.13 3.00 23.58
N GLY A 261 25.38 3.28 22.50
CA GLY A 261 25.87 3.07 21.14
C GLY A 261 26.07 1.58 20.80
N THR A 262 25.21 0.71 21.31
CA THR A 262 25.29 -0.75 21.12
C THR A 262 24.03 -1.29 20.44
N ILE A 263 24.08 -2.56 20.08
CA ILE A 263 22.95 -3.34 19.59
C ILE A 263 22.67 -4.43 20.60
N ASN A 264 21.44 -4.52 21.11
CA ASN A 264 21.05 -5.57 22.03
C ASN A 264 21.37 -6.96 21.45
N SER A 265 22.01 -7.81 22.23
CA SER A 265 22.45 -9.14 21.80
C SER A 265 21.31 -10.09 21.42
N LYS A 266 20.09 -9.83 21.93
CA LYS A 266 18.89 -10.62 21.63
C LYS A 266 18.27 -10.28 20.27
N ILE A 267 18.67 -9.17 19.65
CA ILE A 267 18.15 -8.77 18.34
C ILE A 267 18.72 -9.70 17.28
N ARG A 268 17.82 -10.31 16.53
CA ARG A 268 18.16 -11.21 15.43
C ARG A 268 18.73 -10.43 14.26
N MET A 269 19.94 -10.72 13.87
CA MET A 269 20.61 -10.27 12.62
C MET A 269 21.85 -11.10 12.36
N SER A 270 22.29 -11.17 11.11
CA SER A 270 23.57 -11.81 10.76
C SER A 270 24.75 -11.03 11.34
N GLU A 271 25.89 -11.70 11.52
CA GLU A 271 27.10 -11.06 12.05
C GLU A 271 27.60 -9.95 11.13
N ASP A 272 27.56 -10.16 9.82
CA ASP A 272 27.93 -9.15 8.81
C ASP A 272 27.06 -7.88 8.93
N VAL A 273 25.74 -8.02 9.12
CA VAL A 273 24.83 -6.89 9.34
C VAL A 273 25.14 -6.22 10.68
N ARG A 274 25.38 -7.00 11.73
CA ARG A 274 25.69 -6.48 13.07
C ARG A 274 26.96 -5.61 13.04
N GLU A 275 28.02 -6.08 12.42
CA GLU A 275 29.27 -5.31 12.25
C GLU A 275 29.04 -4.01 11.46
N LYS A 276 28.32 -4.09 10.34
CA LYS A 276 27.99 -2.91 9.52
C LYS A 276 27.18 -1.87 10.29
N ILE A 277 26.17 -2.32 11.06
CA ILE A 277 25.34 -1.42 11.87
C ILE A 277 26.14 -0.86 13.04
N GLN A 278 26.96 -1.69 13.73
CA GLN A 278 27.82 -1.22 14.81
C GLN A 278 28.80 -0.13 14.35
N GLY A 279 29.29 -0.22 13.12
CA GLY A 279 30.14 0.82 12.50
C GLY A 279 29.41 2.15 12.20
N LYS A 280 28.07 2.17 12.24
CA LYS A 280 27.25 3.36 11.95
C LYS A 280 26.70 4.05 13.20
N ILE A 281 26.84 3.44 14.37
CA ILE A 281 26.25 3.93 15.61
C ILE A 281 27.32 4.37 16.60
N THR A 282 26.99 5.40 17.37
CA THR A 282 27.81 5.94 18.45
C THR A 282 26.95 6.13 19.69
N PRO A 283 27.54 6.19 20.90
CA PRO A 283 26.81 6.56 22.11
C PRO A 283 26.14 7.94 21.98
N MET A 284 24.88 8.04 22.36
CA MET A 284 24.09 9.28 22.35
C MET A 284 23.38 9.51 23.70
N PRO A 285 24.11 9.75 24.80
CA PRO A 285 23.52 9.84 26.13
C PRO A 285 22.56 11.01 26.29
N GLU A 286 22.79 12.13 25.65
CA GLU A 286 21.89 13.30 25.68
C GLU A 286 20.55 12.97 25.01
N ARG A 287 20.58 12.37 23.81
CA ARG A 287 19.38 11.93 23.11
C ARG A 287 18.61 10.87 23.90
N ALA A 288 19.31 9.92 24.49
CA ALA A 288 18.71 8.91 25.34
C ALA A 288 18.00 9.51 26.56
N ALA A 289 18.59 10.54 27.18
CA ALA A 289 17.97 11.25 28.30
C ALA A 289 16.69 12.00 27.88
N GLU A 290 16.69 12.67 26.71
CA GLU A 290 15.49 13.29 26.12
C GLU A 290 14.36 12.26 25.90
N LEU A 291 14.68 11.14 25.26
CA LEU A 291 13.73 10.07 24.99
C LEU A 291 13.15 9.47 26.28
N ARG A 292 14.02 9.19 27.26
CA ARG A 292 13.61 8.67 28.57
C ARG A 292 12.64 9.63 29.26
N ALA A 293 12.93 10.93 29.26
CA ALA A 293 12.06 11.92 29.88
C ALA A 293 10.67 12.02 29.23
N VAL A 294 10.55 11.63 27.97
CA VAL A 294 9.25 11.54 27.26
C VAL A 294 8.53 10.24 27.65
N PHE A 295 9.21 9.09 27.55
CA PHE A 295 8.56 7.78 27.71
C PHE A 295 8.21 7.44 29.17
N GLU A 296 8.98 7.92 30.15
CA GLU A 296 8.66 7.74 31.59
C GLU A 296 7.34 8.44 32.01
N LYS A 297 6.82 9.36 31.19
CA LYS A 297 5.50 9.98 31.43
C LYS A 297 4.34 9.08 31.02
N GLY A 298 4.64 7.92 30.43
CA GLY A 298 3.64 6.99 29.92
C GLY A 298 3.12 7.34 28.53
N PHE A 299 2.16 6.56 28.04
CA PHE A 299 1.63 6.61 26.69
C PHE A 299 0.13 6.98 26.62
N ASP A 300 -0.42 7.51 27.70
CA ASP A 300 -1.82 7.99 27.73
C ASP A 300 -2.04 9.22 26.84
N THR A 301 -0.98 9.87 26.42
CA THR A 301 -1.01 10.99 25.48
C THR A 301 -0.01 10.78 24.34
N PRO A 302 -0.30 11.29 23.14
CA PRO A 302 0.58 11.13 21.98
C PRO A 302 2.03 11.47 22.29
N PHE A 303 2.95 10.57 21.94
CA PHE A 303 4.37 10.74 22.21
C PHE A 303 5.20 11.15 20.99
N ALA A 304 4.75 10.81 19.77
CA ALA A 304 5.60 10.93 18.58
C ALA A 304 6.08 12.37 18.33
N THR A 305 5.20 13.36 18.49
CA THR A 305 5.55 14.78 18.32
C THR A 305 6.35 15.37 19.50
N LYS A 306 6.44 14.67 20.62
CA LYS A 306 7.34 14.99 21.74
C LYS A 306 8.74 14.44 21.48
N VAL A 307 8.82 13.26 20.86
CA VAL A 307 10.06 12.57 20.46
C VAL A 307 10.66 13.25 19.22
N TRP A 308 9.82 13.62 18.27
CA TRP A 308 10.19 14.28 17.01
C TRP A 308 9.41 15.60 16.85
N PRO A 309 9.94 16.71 17.41
CA PRO A 309 9.23 18.01 17.37
C PRO A 309 8.93 18.52 15.96
N ASP A 310 9.74 18.12 14.98
CA ASP A 310 9.60 18.51 13.56
C ASP A 310 8.80 17.52 12.72
N LEU A 311 8.21 16.47 13.33
CA LEU A 311 7.35 15.51 12.63
C LEU A 311 6.10 16.22 12.11
N GLN A 312 5.91 16.22 10.78
CA GLN A 312 4.83 16.90 10.10
C GLN A 312 3.94 15.96 9.27
N LEU A 313 4.45 14.78 8.93
CA LEU A 313 3.79 13.93 7.94
C LEU A 313 3.90 12.43 8.26
N ILE A 314 2.79 11.73 8.06
CA ILE A 314 2.79 10.27 7.87
C ILE A 314 2.20 9.98 6.49
N SER A 315 2.88 9.17 5.68
CA SER A 315 2.45 8.88 4.32
C SER A 315 2.38 7.38 4.03
N GLY A 316 1.35 6.97 3.30
CA GLY A 316 1.13 5.59 2.89
C GLY A 316 -0.29 5.34 2.38
N VAL A 317 -0.61 4.09 2.07
CA VAL A 317 -1.99 3.68 1.76
C VAL A 317 -2.79 3.64 3.05
N GLY A 318 -3.83 4.47 3.14
CA GLY A 318 -4.70 4.61 4.30
C GLY A 318 -6.18 4.68 3.92
N THR A 319 -6.57 4.14 2.75
CA THR A 319 -7.96 4.06 2.27
C THR A 319 -8.47 2.63 2.30
N GLY A 320 -9.78 2.44 2.22
CA GLY A 320 -10.41 1.13 2.31
C GLY A 320 -10.15 0.48 3.66
N ALA A 321 -9.73 -0.77 3.69
CA ALA A 321 -9.43 -1.53 4.90
C ALA A 321 -8.32 -0.91 5.78
N PHE A 322 -7.49 -0.01 5.23
CA PHE A 322 -6.41 0.64 5.99
C PHE A 322 -6.84 1.91 6.74
N GLU A 323 -8.08 2.34 6.64
CA GLU A 323 -8.60 3.52 7.37
C GLU A 323 -8.52 3.36 8.90
N ILE A 324 -8.64 2.14 9.39
CA ILE A 324 -8.49 1.82 10.82
C ILE A 324 -7.14 2.28 11.38
N TYR A 325 -6.06 2.17 10.59
CA TYR A 325 -4.72 2.51 11.07
C TYR A 325 -4.49 4.03 11.11
N GLU A 326 -5.09 4.81 10.21
CA GLU A 326 -5.10 6.28 10.33
C GLU A 326 -5.74 6.70 11.66
N TYR A 327 -6.94 6.16 11.94
CA TYR A 327 -7.65 6.44 13.18
C TYR A 327 -6.78 6.14 14.41
N LYS A 328 -6.19 4.93 14.48
CA LYS A 328 -5.33 4.52 15.60
C LYS A 328 -4.11 5.42 15.78
N ILE A 329 -3.46 5.80 14.67
CA ILE A 329 -2.27 6.64 14.74
C ILE A 329 -2.64 8.03 15.27
N ARG A 330 -3.76 8.60 14.82
CA ARG A 330 -4.23 9.91 15.27
C ARG A 330 -4.61 9.93 16.74
N GLU A 331 -5.38 8.92 17.18
CA GLU A 331 -5.87 8.88 18.56
C GLU A 331 -4.76 8.62 19.59
N ARG A 332 -3.76 7.82 19.21
CA ARG A 332 -2.81 7.31 20.20
C ARG A 332 -1.41 7.91 20.12
N TYR A 333 -0.90 8.18 18.91
CA TYR A 333 0.53 8.39 18.72
C TYR A 333 0.92 9.79 18.29
N VAL A 334 0.07 10.51 17.56
CA VAL A 334 0.38 11.84 17.02
C VAL A 334 -0.67 12.86 17.41
N ASP A 335 -0.27 14.13 17.48
CA ASP A 335 -1.21 15.23 17.63
C ASP A 335 -1.66 15.82 16.28
N GLU A 336 -2.56 16.79 16.32
CA GLU A 336 -3.19 17.43 15.15
C GLU A 336 -2.21 18.12 14.18
N ARG A 337 -0.96 18.37 14.59
CA ARG A 337 0.08 18.97 13.74
C ARG A 337 0.55 18.03 12.64
N VAL A 338 0.41 16.72 12.84
CA VAL A 338 0.85 15.71 11.88
C VAL A 338 -0.21 15.50 10.83
N GLN A 339 0.14 15.82 9.60
CA GLN A 339 -0.71 15.60 8.43
C GLN A 339 -0.55 14.18 7.88
N PHE A 340 -1.52 13.75 7.09
CA PHE A 340 -1.45 12.47 6.39
C PHE A 340 -1.46 12.70 4.88
N TYR A 341 -0.61 11.96 4.17
CA TYR A 341 -0.64 11.88 2.71
C TYR A 341 -1.03 10.46 2.33
N PHE A 342 -2.19 10.33 1.71
CA PHE A 342 -2.68 9.04 1.21
C PHE A 342 -2.23 8.86 -0.23
N SER A 343 -1.51 7.78 -0.50
CA SER A 343 -1.12 7.45 -1.88
C SER A 343 -2.36 7.21 -2.74
N GLY A 344 -2.32 7.63 -4.00
CA GLY A 344 -3.35 7.29 -4.98
C GLY A 344 -3.37 5.80 -5.31
N LEU A 345 -4.29 5.40 -6.19
CA LEU A 345 -4.39 4.01 -6.63
C LEU A 345 -3.22 3.66 -7.55
N SER A 346 -2.40 2.72 -7.11
CA SER A 346 -1.27 2.16 -7.85
C SER A 346 -1.19 0.66 -7.64
N SER A 347 -0.87 -0.07 -8.69
CA SER A 347 -0.63 -1.52 -8.66
C SER A 347 0.64 -1.87 -9.44
N THR A 348 0.96 -3.16 -9.48
CA THR A 348 2.05 -3.66 -10.33
C THR A 348 1.78 -3.37 -11.81
N GLU A 349 0.53 -3.35 -12.21
CA GLU A 349 0.12 -3.09 -13.61
C GLU A 349 0.33 -1.62 -14.01
N GLY A 350 0.30 -0.67 -13.06
CA GLY A 350 0.56 0.74 -13.34
C GLY A 350 0.01 1.70 -12.28
N LEU A 351 0.15 2.99 -12.57
CA LEU A 351 -0.38 4.10 -11.78
C LEU A 351 -1.76 4.51 -12.32
N PHE A 352 -2.80 4.43 -11.51
CA PHE A 352 -4.16 4.80 -11.91
C PHE A 352 -4.49 6.25 -11.57
N SER A 353 -4.15 6.67 -10.35
CA SER A 353 -4.54 7.99 -9.87
C SER A 353 -3.57 8.55 -8.84
N VAL A 354 -3.61 9.86 -8.65
CA VAL A 354 -2.81 10.58 -7.66
C VAL A 354 -3.68 11.59 -6.91
N PRO A 355 -3.45 11.82 -5.60
CA PRO A 355 -4.15 12.86 -4.86
C PRO A 355 -3.76 14.24 -5.40
N LEU A 356 -4.64 15.23 -5.26
CA LEU A 356 -4.39 16.60 -5.69
C LEU A 356 -4.04 17.54 -4.52
N ALA A 357 -4.29 17.11 -3.28
CA ALA A 357 -3.96 17.85 -2.08
C ALA A 357 -3.59 16.94 -0.91
N MET A 358 -2.99 17.52 0.13
CA MET A 358 -2.68 16.84 1.38
C MET A 358 -3.97 16.41 2.09
N GLY A 359 -3.98 15.17 2.59
CA GLY A 359 -5.13 14.60 3.31
C GLY A 359 -6.27 14.09 2.43
N ASP A 360 -6.21 14.28 1.11
CA ASP A 360 -7.23 13.78 0.19
C ASP A 360 -7.24 12.25 0.16
N LYS A 361 -8.40 11.66 0.43
CA LYS A 361 -8.66 10.22 0.26
C LYS A 361 -9.17 9.88 -1.14
N LYS A 362 -9.61 10.87 -1.90
CA LYS A 362 -9.94 10.76 -3.33
C LYS A 362 -8.76 11.22 -4.17
N SER A 363 -8.57 10.59 -5.31
CA SER A 363 -7.42 10.84 -6.19
C SER A 363 -7.84 10.98 -7.65
N ALA A 364 -7.17 11.87 -8.38
CA ALA A 364 -7.45 12.14 -9.79
C ALA A 364 -6.83 11.06 -10.67
N ILE A 365 -7.59 10.54 -11.62
CA ILE A 365 -7.09 9.64 -12.66
C ILE A 365 -5.97 10.34 -13.45
N VAL A 366 -4.97 9.57 -13.89
CA VAL A 366 -3.85 10.07 -14.72
C VAL A 366 -4.08 9.65 -16.17
N PRO A 367 -4.56 10.55 -17.06
CA PRO A 367 -4.99 10.18 -18.41
C PRO A 367 -3.89 9.58 -19.30
N HIS A 368 -2.64 9.96 -19.07
CA HIS A 368 -1.48 9.48 -19.84
C HIS A 368 -0.79 8.26 -19.23
N SER A 369 -1.35 7.69 -18.17
CA SER A 369 -0.82 6.45 -17.57
C SER A 369 -1.32 5.22 -18.30
N MET A 370 -2.60 5.22 -18.63
CA MET A 370 -3.30 4.13 -19.31
C MET A 370 -4.60 4.63 -19.93
N PHE A 371 -5.16 3.88 -20.85
CA PHE A 371 -6.54 4.09 -21.30
C PHE A 371 -7.48 3.35 -20.34
N TYR A 372 -8.54 4.05 -19.94
CA TYR A 372 -9.49 3.58 -18.93
C TYR A 372 -10.84 3.28 -19.51
N GLU A 373 -11.37 2.13 -19.14
CA GLU A 373 -12.75 1.73 -19.33
C GLU A 373 -13.34 1.36 -17.96
N PHE A 374 -14.63 1.60 -17.77
CA PHE A 374 -15.31 1.43 -16.49
C PHE A 374 -16.53 0.55 -16.67
N LEU A 375 -16.55 -0.60 -16.00
CA LEU A 375 -17.70 -1.49 -15.95
C LEU A 375 -18.48 -1.22 -14.68
N PRO A 376 -19.75 -0.76 -14.75
CA PRO A 376 -20.57 -0.62 -13.57
C PRO A 376 -20.65 -1.94 -12.78
N VAL A 377 -20.47 -1.88 -11.47
CA VAL A 377 -20.45 -3.11 -10.64
C VAL A 377 -21.77 -3.87 -10.69
N ASP A 378 -22.89 -3.16 -10.77
CA ASP A 378 -24.24 -3.71 -10.92
C ASP A 378 -24.50 -4.37 -12.29
N ALA A 379 -23.66 -4.09 -13.30
CA ALA A 379 -23.71 -4.75 -14.60
C ALA A 379 -23.13 -6.17 -14.59
N GLN A 380 -22.44 -6.56 -13.51
CA GLN A 380 -21.73 -7.86 -13.40
C GLN A 380 -20.77 -8.10 -14.59
N ASP A 381 -21.02 -9.09 -15.44
CA ASP A 381 -20.20 -9.41 -16.61
C ASP A 381 -20.85 -8.96 -17.95
N ASP A 382 -21.83 -8.05 -17.91
CA ASP A 382 -22.38 -7.43 -19.12
C ASP A 382 -21.45 -6.34 -19.64
N PHE A 383 -20.47 -6.72 -20.44
CA PHE A 383 -19.47 -5.83 -21.02
C PHE A 383 -20.03 -4.82 -22.04
N SER A 384 -21.31 -4.95 -22.43
CA SER A 384 -21.98 -3.94 -23.26
C SER A 384 -22.23 -2.63 -22.50
N GLN A 385 -22.18 -2.66 -21.16
CA GLN A 385 -22.36 -1.49 -20.28
C GLN A 385 -21.04 -0.77 -19.95
N ILE A 386 -19.91 -1.20 -20.52
CA ILE A 386 -18.64 -0.50 -20.34
C ILE A 386 -18.74 0.93 -20.86
N VAL A 387 -18.32 1.88 -20.03
CA VAL A 387 -18.29 3.30 -20.35
C VAL A 387 -16.85 3.85 -20.33
N THR A 388 -16.65 4.98 -21.00
CA THR A 388 -15.40 5.74 -21.04
C THR A 388 -15.34 6.77 -19.90
N LEU A 389 -14.20 7.39 -19.71
CA LEU A 389 -13.87 8.31 -18.61
C LEU A 389 -14.87 9.49 -18.51
N ASP A 390 -15.37 10.02 -19.63
CA ASP A 390 -16.32 11.13 -19.69
C ASP A 390 -17.73 10.74 -19.21
N LYS A 391 -18.11 9.45 -19.31
CA LYS A 391 -19.45 8.93 -19.06
C LYS A 391 -19.65 8.36 -17.65
N VAL A 392 -18.63 8.37 -16.80
CA VAL A 392 -18.75 7.91 -15.41
C VAL A 392 -19.60 8.89 -14.57
N GLU A 393 -20.36 8.33 -13.64
CA GLU A 393 -21.30 9.05 -12.77
C GLU A 393 -20.75 9.16 -11.36
N VAL A 394 -20.83 10.37 -10.76
CA VAL A 394 -20.45 10.60 -9.37
C VAL A 394 -21.37 9.81 -8.43
N GLY A 395 -20.78 9.15 -7.45
CA GLY A 395 -21.46 8.31 -6.47
C GLY A 395 -21.62 6.86 -6.89
N ARG A 396 -21.29 6.48 -8.14
CA ARG A 396 -21.44 5.12 -8.65
C ARG A 396 -20.14 4.33 -8.56
N ASP A 397 -20.27 3.03 -8.38
CA ASP A 397 -19.17 2.07 -8.28
C ASP A 397 -18.88 1.40 -9.64
N TYR A 398 -17.59 1.28 -9.96
CA TYR A 398 -17.11 0.70 -11.21
C TYR A 398 -15.92 -0.22 -10.97
N GLU A 399 -15.86 -1.30 -11.75
CA GLU A 399 -14.62 -2.04 -11.98
C GLU A 399 -13.79 -1.32 -13.03
N ILE A 400 -12.48 -1.14 -12.77
CA ILE A 400 -11.56 -0.58 -13.77
C ILE A 400 -11.10 -1.69 -14.72
N ILE A 401 -11.25 -1.41 -16.03
CA ILE A 401 -10.64 -2.15 -17.12
C ILE A 401 -9.60 -1.23 -17.76
N MET A 402 -8.38 -1.71 -17.96
CA MET A 402 -7.30 -0.85 -18.38
C MET A 402 -6.52 -1.37 -19.59
N THR A 403 -5.94 -0.42 -20.35
CA THR A 403 -5.01 -0.68 -21.44
C THR A 403 -3.77 0.16 -21.23
N ASN A 404 -2.57 -0.45 -21.19
CA ASN A 404 -1.36 0.24 -20.78
C ASN A 404 -0.13 -0.06 -21.66
N ALA A 405 0.93 0.70 -21.43
CA ALA A 405 2.20 0.58 -22.13
C ALA A 405 2.96 -0.73 -21.86
N ASN A 406 2.54 -1.50 -20.85
CA ASN A 406 3.14 -2.80 -20.51
C ASN A 406 2.63 -3.94 -21.38
N GLY A 407 1.67 -3.66 -22.29
CA GLY A 407 1.12 -4.62 -23.23
C GLY A 407 -0.12 -5.35 -22.71
N LEU A 408 -0.79 -4.81 -21.69
CA LEU A 408 -2.09 -5.28 -21.23
C LEU A 408 -3.18 -4.46 -21.92
N TYR A 409 -4.12 -5.11 -22.61
CA TYR A 409 -5.18 -4.49 -23.39
C TYR A 409 -6.54 -4.94 -22.90
N ARG A 410 -7.42 -4.02 -22.52
CA ARG A 410 -8.74 -4.26 -21.93
C ARG A 410 -8.69 -5.23 -20.75
N TYR A 411 -7.66 -5.08 -19.91
CA TYR A 411 -7.35 -5.98 -18.82
C TYR A 411 -8.20 -5.68 -17.58
N ARG A 412 -8.87 -6.70 -17.05
CA ARG A 412 -9.71 -6.64 -15.86
C ARG A 412 -8.86 -6.72 -14.60
N MET A 413 -8.92 -5.69 -13.78
CA MET A 413 -8.24 -5.65 -12.48
C MET A 413 -9.02 -6.36 -11.38
N ARG A 414 -10.33 -6.39 -11.47
CA ARG A 414 -11.26 -6.77 -10.40
C ARG A 414 -11.20 -5.82 -9.20
N ASP A 415 -10.67 -4.63 -9.37
CA ASP A 415 -10.66 -3.58 -8.36
C ASP A 415 -11.86 -2.67 -8.55
N CYS A 416 -12.69 -2.55 -7.51
CA CYS A 416 -13.84 -1.65 -7.47
C CYS A 416 -13.42 -0.28 -6.96
N ILE A 417 -13.80 0.75 -7.70
CA ILE A 417 -13.63 2.15 -7.31
C ILE A 417 -14.96 2.87 -7.30
N ARG A 418 -15.10 3.87 -6.45
CA ARG A 418 -16.21 4.82 -6.49
C ARG A 418 -15.75 6.13 -7.10
N ILE A 419 -16.57 6.68 -7.99
CA ILE A 419 -16.38 8.05 -8.47
C ILE A 419 -16.88 9.00 -7.38
N MET A 420 -15.93 9.67 -6.71
CA MET A 420 -16.24 10.55 -5.58
C MET A 420 -16.66 11.96 -6.01
N ASP A 421 -16.05 12.45 -7.12
CA ASP A 421 -16.22 13.80 -7.61
C ASP A 421 -15.55 13.91 -9.00
N LYS A 422 -15.52 15.12 -9.58
CA LYS A 422 -14.71 15.45 -10.77
C LYS A 422 -13.86 16.69 -10.52
N TYR A 423 -12.63 16.68 -11.03
CA TYR A 423 -11.79 17.85 -11.15
C TYR A 423 -11.70 18.24 -12.63
N ASN A 424 -12.43 19.27 -13.05
CA ASN A 424 -12.77 19.51 -14.45
C ASN A 424 -13.43 18.25 -15.06
N GLU A 425 -12.82 17.63 -16.07
CA GLU A 425 -13.30 16.37 -16.65
C GLU A 425 -12.71 15.12 -16.01
N LEU A 426 -11.66 15.25 -15.17
CA LEU A 426 -11.04 14.10 -14.50
C LEU A 426 -11.92 13.55 -13.38
N PRO A 427 -12.28 12.27 -13.42
CA PRO A 427 -12.86 11.61 -12.27
C PRO A 427 -11.90 11.58 -11.08
N LEU A 428 -12.41 11.93 -9.90
CA LEU A 428 -11.75 11.70 -8.63
C LEU A 428 -12.28 10.39 -8.06
N ILE A 429 -11.40 9.42 -7.91
CA ILE A 429 -11.74 8.05 -7.52
C ILE A 429 -11.28 7.74 -6.10
N GLN A 430 -11.98 6.81 -5.47
CA GLN A 430 -11.56 6.16 -4.23
C GLN A 430 -11.69 4.65 -4.40
N PHE A 431 -10.62 3.91 -4.06
CA PHE A 431 -10.67 2.45 -4.00
C PHE A 431 -11.66 2.01 -2.93
N GLN A 432 -12.51 1.05 -3.24
CA GLN A 432 -13.49 0.48 -2.33
C GLN A 432 -13.04 -0.92 -1.88
N TYR A 433 -13.03 -1.87 -2.78
CA TYR A 433 -12.69 -3.27 -2.51
C TYR A 433 -12.30 -3.99 -3.79
N ARG A 434 -11.88 -5.24 -3.65
CA ARG A 434 -11.63 -6.12 -4.79
C ARG A 434 -12.82 -7.07 -4.97
N LEU A 435 -13.41 -7.13 -6.15
CA LEU A 435 -14.66 -7.84 -6.44
C LEU A 435 -14.67 -9.33 -6.06
N ASN A 436 -13.52 -9.99 -6.01
CA ASN A 436 -13.38 -11.37 -5.56
C ASN A 436 -12.92 -11.50 -4.09
N GLN A 437 -12.99 -10.41 -3.32
CA GLN A 437 -12.72 -10.35 -1.88
C GLN A 437 -13.96 -9.88 -1.10
N VAL A 438 -15.13 -10.31 -1.50
CA VAL A 438 -16.34 -10.22 -0.70
C VAL A 438 -16.50 -11.51 0.09
N ALA A 439 -17.01 -11.39 1.31
CA ALA A 439 -17.42 -12.55 2.08
C ALA A 439 -18.91 -12.76 1.92
N ASP A 440 -19.32 -14.01 1.97
CA ASP A 440 -20.70 -14.38 1.75
C ASP A 440 -21.00 -15.62 2.59
N ILE A 441 -22.04 -15.60 3.39
CA ILE A 441 -22.48 -16.76 4.17
C ILE A 441 -23.70 -17.46 3.54
N ILE A 442 -24.54 -16.70 2.84
CA ILE A 442 -25.70 -17.23 2.12
C ILE A 442 -25.74 -16.59 0.72
N ASP A 443 -26.00 -15.28 0.63
CA ASP A 443 -26.08 -14.48 -0.61
C ASP A 443 -26.01 -12.97 -0.25
N ASP A 444 -25.23 -12.61 0.77
CA ASP A 444 -25.18 -11.27 1.34
C ASP A 444 -24.10 -10.39 0.72
N HIS A 445 -23.12 -10.98 0.05
CA HIS A 445 -22.02 -10.27 -0.62
C HIS A 445 -21.40 -9.15 0.22
N THR A 446 -21.14 -9.46 1.51
CA THR A 446 -20.65 -8.47 2.47
C THR A 446 -19.23 -8.04 2.14
N GLU A 447 -19.02 -6.74 1.95
CA GLU A 447 -17.74 -6.15 1.61
C GLU A 447 -16.80 -6.07 2.82
N GLU A 448 -15.49 -6.10 2.56
CA GLU A 448 -14.46 -5.92 3.59
C GLU A 448 -14.65 -4.61 4.38
N SER A 449 -15.15 -3.55 3.73
CA SER A 449 -15.43 -2.25 4.34
C SER A 449 -16.48 -2.34 5.47
N ALA A 450 -17.47 -3.21 5.33
CA ALA A 450 -18.49 -3.43 6.36
C ALA A 450 -17.88 -4.11 7.60
N PHE A 451 -17.00 -5.08 7.40
CA PHE A 451 -16.27 -5.73 8.49
C PHE A 451 -15.31 -4.78 9.19
N THR A 452 -14.60 -3.93 8.45
CA THR A 452 -13.70 -2.90 9.00
C THR A 452 -14.48 -1.92 9.89
N LYS A 453 -15.57 -1.36 9.38
CA LYS A 453 -16.43 -0.44 10.14
C LYS A 453 -17.02 -1.10 11.38
N THR A 454 -17.43 -2.37 11.27
CA THR A 454 -17.91 -3.16 12.41
C THR A 454 -16.86 -3.27 13.51
N ALA A 455 -15.63 -3.64 13.15
CA ALA A 455 -14.53 -3.78 14.11
C ALA A 455 -14.15 -2.43 14.75
N MET A 456 -14.08 -1.37 13.95
CA MET A 456 -13.77 0.00 14.42
C MET A 456 -14.85 0.55 15.36
N ASP A 457 -16.12 0.48 14.96
CA ASP A 457 -17.23 0.97 15.80
C ASP A 457 -17.31 0.19 17.10
N THR A 458 -17.04 -1.13 17.08
CA THR A 458 -17.01 -1.94 18.29
C THR A 458 -15.89 -1.51 19.22
N ALA A 459 -14.69 -1.32 18.69
CA ALA A 459 -13.56 -0.85 19.48
C ALA A 459 -13.84 0.53 20.11
N LEU A 460 -14.36 1.46 19.30
CA LEU A 460 -14.70 2.81 19.77
C LEU A 460 -15.79 2.80 20.85
N GLN A 461 -16.89 2.05 20.65
CA GLN A 461 -18.02 2.00 21.60
C GLN A 461 -17.64 1.40 22.95
N LEU A 462 -16.69 0.48 22.97
CA LEU A 462 -16.25 -0.23 24.16
C LEU A 462 -14.91 0.28 24.73
N GLY A 463 -14.28 1.27 24.10
CA GLY A 463 -12.98 1.79 24.52
C GLY A 463 -11.84 0.76 24.40
N LEU A 464 -11.91 -0.15 23.41
CA LEU A 464 -10.94 -1.21 23.19
C LEU A 464 -9.79 -0.74 22.30
N ASP A 465 -8.57 -1.12 22.64
CA ASP A 465 -7.39 -0.91 21.80
C ASP A 465 -7.24 -2.08 20.80
N LEU A 466 -8.03 -2.04 19.73
CA LEU A 466 -8.02 -3.06 18.69
C LEU A 466 -6.69 -3.02 17.92
N VAL A 467 -5.97 -4.14 17.88
CA VAL A 467 -4.75 -4.30 17.04
C VAL A 467 -5.13 -4.56 15.61
N ASP A 468 -5.92 -5.60 15.38
CA ASP A 468 -6.43 -5.96 14.06
C ASP A 468 -7.58 -6.98 14.18
N TYR A 469 -8.17 -7.32 13.03
CA TYR A 469 -9.26 -8.29 12.96
C TYR A 469 -9.17 -9.14 11.69
N SER A 470 -9.78 -10.33 11.74
CA SER A 470 -10.07 -11.18 10.58
C SER A 470 -11.48 -11.73 10.69
N VAL A 471 -12.12 -12.00 9.56
CA VAL A 471 -13.48 -12.57 9.51
C VAL A 471 -13.46 -13.83 8.66
N TYR A 472 -14.04 -14.89 9.19
CA TYR A 472 -14.27 -16.14 8.48
C TYR A 472 -15.77 -16.34 8.21
N PRO A 473 -16.18 -16.50 6.93
CA PRO A 473 -17.56 -16.87 6.60
C PRO A 473 -17.76 -18.37 6.82
N ASP A 474 -18.30 -18.74 7.98
CA ASP A 474 -18.59 -20.14 8.34
C ASP A 474 -19.90 -20.58 7.68
N ARG A 475 -19.79 -21.04 6.44
CA ARG A 475 -20.91 -21.53 5.62
C ARG A 475 -21.32 -22.94 5.98
N ASP A 476 -20.40 -23.72 6.57
CA ASP A 476 -20.57 -25.14 6.88
C ASP A 476 -21.22 -25.36 8.26
N ALA A 477 -21.37 -24.29 9.05
CA ALA A 477 -22.12 -24.36 10.30
C ALA A 477 -23.58 -24.75 10.04
N PRO A 478 -24.25 -25.42 11.00
CA PRO A 478 -25.68 -25.77 10.90
C PRO A 478 -26.57 -24.56 10.57
N LEU A 479 -26.20 -23.38 11.03
CA LEU A 479 -26.71 -22.08 10.62
C LEU A 479 -25.50 -21.22 10.25
N PRO A 480 -25.34 -20.83 8.99
CA PRO A 480 -24.23 -20.00 8.51
C PRO A 480 -24.09 -18.71 9.31
N ARG A 481 -22.84 -18.28 9.54
CA ARG A 481 -22.53 -17.09 10.33
C ARG A 481 -21.14 -16.54 9.99
N TYR A 482 -20.90 -15.30 10.41
CA TYR A 482 -19.54 -14.74 10.42
C TYR A 482 -18.85 -14.99 11.75
N VAL A 483 -17.58 -15.38 11.69
CA VAL A 483 -16.71 -15.59 12.86
C VAL A 483 -15.63 -14.53 12.84
N TYR A 484 -15.62 -13.63 13.83
CA TYR A 484 -14.57 -12.64 14.00
C TYR A 484 -13.43 -13.19 14.84
N PHE A 485 -12.21 -12.92 14.40
CA PHE A 485 -10.97 -13.07 15.16
C PHE A 485 -10.42 -11.68 15.40
N MET A 486 -10.30 -11.25 16.66
CA MET A 486 -9.87 -9.89 17.02
C MET A 486 -8.69 -9.93 17.98
N GLU A 487 -7.64 -9.16 17.68
CA GLU A 487 -6.50 -8.96 18.58
C GLU A 487 -6.61 -7.58 19.23
N PHE A 488 -6.44 -7.51 20.55
CA PHE A 488 -6.39 -6.27 21.30
C PHE A 488 -4.99 -6.07 21.90
N ALA A 489 -4.51 -4.81 21.94
CA ALA A 489 -3.20 -4.50 22.50
C ALA A 489 -3.13 -4.78 24.00
N HIS A 490 -4.26 -4.56 24.68
CA HIS A 490 -4.47 -4.89 26.09
C HIS A 490 -5.83 -5.54 26.25
N MET A 491 -5.91 -6.54 27.10
CA MET A 491 -7.18 -7.17 27.43
C MET A 491 -8.01 -6.21 28.28
N PRO A 492 -9.23 -5.90 27.86
CA PRO A 492 -10.04 -4.89 28.57
C PRO A 492 -10.50 -5.43 29.92
N GLU A 493 -10.17 -4.70 30.99
CA GLU A 493 -10.69 -5.01 32.30
C GLU A 493 -12.20 -4.76 32.40
N GLY A 494 -12.94 -5.72 32.94
CA GLY A 494 -14.38 -5.58 33.22
C GLY A 494 -15.31 -5.74 32.02
N ILE A 495 -14.79 -6.05 30.85
CA ILE A 495 -15.56 -6.33 29.62
C ILE A 495 -15.46 -7.83 29.30
N THR A 496 -16.59 -8.50 29.12
CA THR A 496 -16.61 -9.92 28.75
C THR A 496 -16.59 -10.11 27.23
N ARG A 497 -16.10 -11.26 26.76
CA ARG A 497 -16.16 -11.65 25.35
C ARG A 497 -17.58 -11.55 24.79
N GLU A 498 -18.58 -11.98 25.56
CA GLU A 498 -19.99 -11.95 25.15
C GLU A 498 -20.51 -10.51 24.95
N GLN A 499 -20.06 -9.56 25.76
CA GLN A 499 -20.38 -8.14 25.56
C GLN A 499 -19.75 -7.61 24.26
N ILE A 500 -18.48 -7.94 23.99
CA ILE A 500 -17.82 -7.56 22.74
C ILE A 500 -18.55 -8.22 21.56
N ARG A 501 -18.83 -9.52 21.60
CA ARG A 501 -19.55 -10.26 20.56
C ARG A 501 -20.91 -9.63 20.24
N THR A 502 -21.65 -9.25 21.27
CA THR A 502 -22.97 -8.61 21.12
C THR A 502 -22.87 -7.29 20.38
N VAL A 503 -21.85 -6.47 20.67
CA VAL A 503 -21.64 -5.19 19.99
C VAL A 503 -21.13 -5.41 18.56
N VAL A 504 -20.21 -6.36 18.33
CA VAL A 504 -19.77 -6.76 16.99
C VAL A 504 -20.99 -7.14 16.13
N HIS A 505 -21.83 -8.02 16.66
CA HIS A 505 -23.01 -8.49 15.93
C HIS A 505 -23.95 -7.34 15.56
N LYS A 506 -24.27 -6.47 16.52
CA LYS A 506 -25.14 -5.30 16.29
C LYS A 506 -24.56 -4.32 15.27
N ASN A 507 -23.25 -4.10 15.30
CA ASN A 507 -22.59 -3.25 14.32
C ASN A 507 -22.55 -3.91 12.93
N LEU A 508 -22.38 -5.23 12.85
CA LEU A 508 -22.45 -5.93 11.57
C LEU A 508 -23.84 -5.84 10.94
N GLU A 509 -24.91 -6.01 11.70
CA GLU A 509 -26.29 -5.80 11.21
C GLU A 509 -26.55 -4.38 10.65
N LYS A 510 -25.82 -3.37 11.17
CA LYS A 510 -25.89 -1.98 10.67
C LYS A 510 -25.24 -1.83 9.29
N TYR A 511 -24.12 -2.52 9.05
CA TYR A 511 -23.35 -2.39 7.82
C TYR A 511 -23.63 -3.46 6.78
N SER A 512 -24.26 -4.58 7.17
CA SER A 512 -24.73 -5.66 6.33
C SER A 512 -26.16 -6.07 6.78
N PRO A 513 -27.19 -5.35 6.31
CA PRO A 513 -28.58 -5.57 6.78
C PRO A 513 -29.14 -6.96 6.49
N ASP A 514 -28.64 -7.66 5.48
CA ASP A 514 -29.07 -9.01 5.11
C ASP A 514 -28.84 -10.02 6.25
N ILE A 515 -27.79 -9.82 7.05
CA ILE A 515 -27.51 -10.66 8.21
C ILE A 515 -28.67 -10.67 9.20
N LYS A 516 -29.26 -9.50 9.45
CA LYS A 516 -30.43 -9.37 10.32
C LYS A 516 -31.64 -10.14 9.78
N GLU A 517 -31.86 -10.06 8.46
CA GLU A 517 -32.97 -10.78 7.81
C GLU A 517 -32.75 -12.30 7.83
N TYR A 518 -31.51 -12.79 7.67
CA TYR A 518 -31.19 -14.21 7.75
C TYR A 518 -31.46 -14.79 9.13
N ILE A 519 -31.08 -14.06 10.20
CA ILE A 519 -31.37 -14.48 11.58
C ILE A 519 -32.86 -14.50 11.83
N LYS A 520 -33.59 -13.46 11.42
CA LYS A 520 -35.04 -13.36 11.57
C LYS A 520 -35.79 -14.50 10.84
N LYS A 521 -35.27 -14.92 9.69
CA LYS A 521 -35.79 -16.07 8.92
C LYS A 521 -35.35 -17.42 9.48
N GLY A 522 -34.46 -17.48 10.46
CA GLY A 522 -33.92 -18.72 11.03
C GLY A 522 -32.99 -19.49 10.11
N ILE A 523 -32.40 -18.83 9.10
CA ILE A 523 -31.48 -19.42 8.12
C ILE A 523 -30.02 -19.02 8.37
N GLY A 524 -29.74 -18.11 9.28
CA GLY A 524 -28.42 -17.68 9.72
C GLY A 524 -28.32 -17.64 11.24
N ALA A 525 -27.12 -17.61 11.79
CA ALA A 525 -26.83 -17.49 13.22
C ALA A 525 -26.18 -16.13 13.54
N PRO A 526 -26.28 -15.67 14.81
CA PRO A 526 -25.51 -14.52 15.28
C PRO A 526 -24.01 -14.72 15.10
N THR A 527 -23.31 -13.59 14.87
CA THR A 527 -21.87 -13.55 14.73
C THR A 527 -21.16 -14.20 15.92
N GLU A 528 -20.13 -14.98 15.67
CA GLU A 528 -19.22 -15.54 16.67
C GLU A 528 -17.98 -14.65 16.80
N LEU A 529 -17.33 -14.68 17.95
CA LEU A 529 -16.13 -13.91 18.24
C LEU A 529 -15.10 -14.77 18.96
N HIS A 530 -13.86 -14.75 18.45
CA HIS A 530 -12.68 -15.25 19.12
C HIS A 530 -11.70 -14.10 19.38
N ILE A 531 -11.13 -14.06 20.57
CA ILE A 531 -10.08 -13.10 20.92
C ILE A 531 -8.74 -13.80 20.71
N LEU A 532 -7.86 -13.13 19.98
CA LEU A 532 -6.56 -13.65 19.62
C LEU A 532 -5.51 -13.33 20.69
N GLN A 533 -4.51 -14.19 20.80
CA GLN A 533 -3.32 -13.96 21.60
C GLN A 533 -2.59 -12.69 21.13
N PRO A 534 -1.96 -11.93 22.03
CA PRO A 534 -1.15 -10.79 21.65
C PRO A 534 -0.07 -11.15 20.63
N GLU A 535 0.18 -10.24 19.67
CA GLU A 535 1.17 -10.37 18.60
C GLU A 535 0.82 -11.39 17.50
N THR A 536 -0.43 -11.86 17.43
CA THR A 536 -0.87 -12.81 16.40
C THR A 536 -0.68 -12.25 14.97
N TYR A 537 -1.05 -10.98 14.71
CA TYR A 537 -0.88 -10.39 13.37
C TYR A 537 0.58 -10.14 13.02
N MET A 538 1.42 -9.83 14.00
CA MET A 538 2.86 -9.73 13.80
C MET A 538 3.47 -11.11 13.46
N LEU A 539 3.08 -12.16 14.17
CA LEU A 539 3.49 -13.53 13.88
C LEU A 539 3.00 -13.98 12.49
N TYR A 540 1.78 -13.58 12.09
CA TYR A 540 1.28 -13.83 10.74
C TYR A 540 2.17 -13.18 9.67
N HIS A 541 2.50 -11.90 9.84
CA HIS A 541 3.41 -11.18 8.94
C HIS A 541 4.75 -11.93 8.80
N ASP A 542 5.38 -12.25 9.92
CA ASP A 542 6.68 -12.94 9.94
C ASP A 542 6.62 -14.33 9.30
N LEU A 543 5.52 -15.06 9.51
CA LEU A 543 5.30 -16.36 8.87
C LEU A 543 5.18 -16.22 7.34
N MET A 544 4.48 -15.20 6.84
CA MET A 544 4.34 -14.97 5.40
C MET A 544 5.66 -14.57 4.76
N VAL A 545 6.47 -13.75 5.44
CA VAL A 545 7.84 -13.41 5.02
C VAL A 545 8.72 -14.67 4.99
N PHE A 546 8.66 -15.51 6.02
CA PHE A 546 9.37 -16.79 6.07
C PHE A 546 8.98 -17.73 4.92
N LYS A 547 7.70 -17.71 4.51
CA LYS A 547 7.20 -18.43 3.33
C LYS A 547 7.61 -17.80 1.99
N GLY A 548 8.42 -16.75 2.01
CA GLY A 548 8.99 -16.13 0.82
C GLY A 548 8.22 -14.93 0.28
N ARG A 549 7.14 -14.48 0.96
CA ARG A 549 6.47 -13.24 0.55
C ARG A 549 7.38 -12.03 0.78
N ASN A 550 7.25 -11.03 -0.09
CA ASN A 550 7.94 -9.77 0.12
C ASN A 550 7.33 -9.05 1.34
N PRO A 551 8.14 -8.66 2.36
CA PRO A 551 7.64 -8.02 3.58
C PRO A 551 6.76 -6.80 3.31
N ALA A 552 7.19 -5.91 2.39
CA ALA A 552 6.45 -4.71 2.03
C ALA A 552 5.06 -4.98 1.39
N GLN A 553 4.76 -6.24 1.06
CA GLN A 553 3.51 -6.65 0.40
C GLN A 553 2.65 -7.60 1.25
N VAL A 554 3.09 -7.95 2.43
CA VAL A 554 2.26 -8.73 3.36
C VAL A 554 1.18 -7.80 3.93
N LYS A 555 -0.05 -8.06 3.53
CA LYS A 555 -1.24 -7.34 4.04
C LYS A 555 -1.89 -8.15 5.16
N PRO A 556 -2.52 -7.50 6.14
CA PRO A 556 -3.43 -8.19 7.04
C PRO A 556 -4.52 -8.95 6.27
N VAL A 557 -4.94 -10.10 6.78
CA VAL A 557 -6.00 -10.90 6.18
C VAL A 557 -7.31 -10.57 6.89
N HIS A 558 -8.08 -9.64 6.34
CA HIS A 558 -9.35 -9.27 6.93
C HIS A 558 -10.49 -10.22 6.56
N ILE A 559 -10.43 -10.88 5.39
CA ILE A 559 -11.37 -11.93 5.01
C ILE A 559 -10.61 -13.24 4.86
N ILE A 560 -10.94 -14.22 5.68
CA ILE A 560 -10.35 -15.56 5.65
C ILE A 560 -11.11 -16.40 4.63
N ILE A 561 -10.43 -16.76 3.52
CA ILE A 561 -11.02 -17.50 2.41
C ILE A 561 -10.39 -18.87 2.19
N ASN A 562 -9.37 -19.21 2.95
CA ASN A 562 -8.69 -20.50 2.80
C ASN A 562 -8.39 -21.15 4.15
N GLU A 563 -8.26 -22.46 4.12
CA GLU A 563 -8.04 -23.32 5.28
C GLU A 563 -6.74 -23.00 6.03
N PHE A 564 -5.69 -22.57 5.32
CA PHE A 564 -4.41 -22.22 5.95
C PHE A 564 -4.57 -21.03 6.91
N HIS A 565 -5.24 -19.96 6.47
CA HIS A 565 -5.48 -18.78 7.30
C HIS A 565 -6.41 -19.11 8.47
N TYR A 566 -7.50 -19.87 8.20
CA TYR A 566 -8.41 -20.28 9.26
C TYR A 566 -7.69 -21.07 10.36
N ARG A 567 -6.89 -22.07 9.98
CA ARG A 567 -6.10 -22.87 10.95
C ARG A 567 -5.07 -22.07 11.68
N PHE A 568 -4.47 -21.05 11.04
CA PHE A 568 -3.51 -20.17 11.69
C PHE A 568 -4.17 -19.41 12.84
N PHE A 569 -5.22 -18.66 12.54
CA PHE A 569 -5.92 -17.84 13.55
C PHE A 569 -6.60 -18.69 14.62
N SER A 570 -7.23 -19.79 14.26
CA SER A 570 -7.89 -20.69 15.21
C SER A 570 -6.95 -21.33 16.24
N LYS A 571 -5.65 -21.47 15.94
CA LYS A 571 -4.64 -21.97 16.89
C LYS A 571 -4.10 -20.93 17.85
N LEU A 572 -4.37 -19.65 17.60
CA LEU A 572 -3.87 -18.53 18.39
C LEU A 572 -4.99 -17.80 19.11
N ILE A 573 -6.07 -18.51 19.43
CA ILE A 573 -7.16 -18.01 20.28
C ILE A 573 -6.67 -17.96 21.72
N GLU A 574 -7.03 -16.90 22.45
CA GLU A 574 -6.71 -16.74 23.86
C GLU A 574 -7.72 -17.53 24.71
N GLU A 575 -7.29 -18.71 25.19
CA GLU A 575 -8.16 -19.66 25.89
C GLU A 575 -8.77 -19.13 27.20
N GLU A 576 -8.11 -18.18 27.86
CA GLU A 576 -8.63 -17.60 29.11
C GLU A 576 -9.90 -16.77 28.87
N TRP A 577 -10.11 -16.27 27.68
CA TRP A 577 -11.27 -15.48 27.28
C TRP A 577 -12.38 -16.30 26.61
N GLU A 578 -12.10 -17.54 26.26
CA GLU A 578 -13.10 -18.46 25.72
C GLU A 578 -14.00 -19.08 26.82
N LYS A 579 -13.55 -19.01 28.08
CA LYS A 579 -14.30 -19.47 29.26
C LYS A 579 -15.20 -18.39 29.82
#